data_76d73b30703404e29372fe09fbea879e
#
_entry.id   76d73b30703404e29372fe09fbea879e
#
_cell.length_a   1.000
_cell.length_b   1.000
_cell.length_c   1.000
_cell.angle_alpha   90.00
_cell.angle_beta   90.00
_cell.angle_gamma   90.00
#
_symmetry.space_group_name_H-M   'P 1'
#
loop_
_entity.id
_entity.type
_entity.pdbx_description
1 polymer ?
#
loop_
_entity_poly.entity_id
_entity_poly.type
_entity_poly.pdbx_seq_one_letter_code
_entity_poly.pdbx_strand_id
1 'polypeptide(L)'
;MINTKVEFVAWPKIPRAVLGTIVITEKLDGTNACVIVQDNEIVGVQSRKRMLNVGKDTDNYGFAQHVFDNQEKFLELGEGSHYGEWTGLGIQGNPHCLPEKRFFLFNTRRWGEHNPPPEGIYVVDVLYQGEYSHEVVDATMNSLLESSKEAGYKPEGCVVYFPKLEAMEKHTFEYSKGKWLGDNK
;
A
#
# COMPACT_ATOMS: atom_id res chain seq x y z
N MET A 1 8.00 13.93 -60.18
CA MET A 1 6.98 12.94 -59.75
C MET A 1 7.73 11.77 -59.10
N ILE A 2 7.41 11.45 -57.87
CA ILE A 2 7.99 10.30 -57.22
C ILE A 2 7.26 9.05 -57.71
N ASN A 3 7.98 8.17 -58.42
CA ASN A 3 7.42 6.92 -58.93
C ASN A 3 7.47 5.87 -57.82
N THR A 4 6.37 5.73 -57.07
CA THR A 4 6.26 4.73 -56.03
C THR A 4 5.92 3.37 -56.62
N LYS A 5 6.90 2.45 -56.64
CA LYS A 5 6.71 1.05 -57.03
C LYS A 5 6.20 0.16 -55.86
N VAL A 6 5.77 0.77 -54.74
CA VAL A 6 5.35 0.07 -53.54
C VAL A 6 3.88 0.38 -53.28
N GLU A 7 3.12 -0.66 -52.96
CA GLU A 7 1.72 -0.54 -52.57
C GLU A 7 1.59 0.17 -51.22
N PHE A 8 0.61 1.08 -51.10
CA PHE A 8 0.35 1.74 -49.81
C PHE A 8 -0.15 0.74 -48.78
N VAL A 9 0.55 0.64 -47.66
CA VAL A 9 0.13 -0.14 -46.51
C VAL A 9 -0.27 0.83 -45.41
N ALA A 10 -1.54 0.77 -45.02
CA ALA A 10 -2.03 1.60 -43.90
C ALA A 10 -1.36 1.22 -42.59
N TRP A 11 -0.94 2.20 -41.84
CA TRP A 11 -0.43 1.99 -40.51
C TRP A 11 -1.56 1.58 -39.57
N PRO A 12 -1.38 0.52 -38.76
CA PRO A 12 -2.37 0.14 -37.79
C PRO A 12 -2.57 1.27 -36.76
N LYS A 13 -3.82 1.50 -36.36
CA LYS A 13 -4.12 2.40 -35.27
C LYS A 13 -3.42 1.89 -33.99
N ILE A 14 -2.66 2.74 -33.33
CA ILE A 14 -2.16 2.43 -31.99
C ILE A 14 -3.38 2.31 -31.06
N PRO A 15 -3.64 1.14 -30.48
CA PRO A 15 -4.76 0.99 -29.58
C PRO A 15 -4.52 1.86 -28.33
N ARG A 16 -5.56 2.48 -27.79
CA ARG A 16 -5.48 3.11 -26.46
C ARG A 16 -5.16 2.05 -25.43
N ALA A 17 -4.22 2.32 -24.55
CA ALA A 17 -3.95 1.43 -23.45
C ALA A 17 -5.21 1.28 -22.59
N VAL A 18 -5.77 0.08 -22.54
CA VAL A 18 -6.85 -0.24 -21.62
C VAL A 18 -6.19 -0.72 -20.33
N LEU A 19 -6.03 0.19 -19.37
CA LEU A 19 -5.43 -0.11 -18.06
C LEU A 19 -6.30 -1.09 -17.26
N GLY A 20 -7.59 -1.14 -17.56
CA GLY A 20 -8.54 -2.07 -16.96
C GLY A 20 -8.90 -1.72 -15.52
N THR A 21 -9.28 -2.74 -14.78
CA THR A 21 -9.65 -2.60 -13.36
C THR A 21 -8.42 -2.30 -12.51
N ILE A 22 -8.55 -1.33 -11.62
CA ILE A 22 -7.55 -0.95 -10.61
C ILE A 22 -8.09 -1.21 -9.21
N VAL A 23 -7.19 -1.25 -8.25
CA VAL A 23 -7.50 -1.20 -6.82
C VAL A 23 -6.78 0.01 -6.23
N ILE A 24 -7.50 0.90 -5.58
CA ILE A 24 -6.94 2.04 -4.86
C ILE A 24 -7.05 1.74 -3.37
N THR A 25 -5.92 1.78 -2.67
CA THR A 25 -5.83 1.60 -1.22
C THR A 25 -5.32 2.86 -0.55
N GLU A 26 -5.66 3.07 0.71
CA GLU A 26 -5.05 4.12 1.50
C GLU A 26 -3.54 3.87 1.63
N LYS A 27 -2.76 4.93 1.44
CA LYS A 27 -1.32 4.92 1.71
C LYS A 27 -1.07 5.32 3.14
N LEU A 28 -0.76 4.33 3.97
CA LEU A 28 -0.41 4.56 5.37
C LEU A 28 1.00 5.13 5.49
N ASP A 29 1.19 6.07 6.40
CA ASP A 29 2.51 6.60 6.74
C ASP A 29 3.08 5.84 7.94
N GLY A 30 4.10 5.06 7.67
CA GLY A 30 4.75 4.20 8.66
C GLY A 30 6.13 3.76 8.18
N THR A 31 6.38 2.48 8.30
CA THR A 31 7.60 1.83 7.80
C THR A 31 7.27 0.48 7.18
N ASN A 32 7.78 0.24 5.98
CA ASN A 32 7.59 -1.04 5.33
C ASN A 32 8.10 -2.20 6.19
N ALA A 33 7.31 -3.23 6.28
CA ALA A 33 7.58 -4.42 7.07
C ALA A 33 7.12 -5.67 6.31
N CYS A 34 7.79 -6.79 6.55
CA CYS A 34 7.39 -8.07 5.97
C CYS A 34 7.73 -9.20 6.93
N VAL A 35 6.84 -10.17 7.01
CA VAL A 35 7.07 -11.45 7.70
C VAL A 35 7.11 -12.54 6.63
N ILE A 36 8.09 -13.45 6.77
CA ILE A 36 8.28 -14.57 5.84
C ILE A 36 8.01 -15.86 6.61
N VAL A 37 7.01 -16.60 6.15
CA VAL A 37 6.62 -17.91 6.69
C VAL A 37 6.99 -18.97 5.68
N GLN A 38 7.71 -20.00 6.12
CA GLN A 38 8.08 -21.15 5.34
C GLN A 38 8.10 -22.40 6.23
N ASP A 39 7.56 -23.51 5.73
CA ASP A 39 7.48 -24.77 6.46
C ASP A 39 6.82 -24.63 7.85
N ASN A 40 5.82 -23.76 7.93
CA ASN A 40 5.10 -23.38 9.16
C ASN A 40 6.02 -22.77 10.24
N GLU A 41 7.08 -22.11 9.85
CA GLU A 41 7.99 -21.36 10.71
C GLU A 41 8.17 -19.93 10.20
N ILE A 42 8.41 -18.97 11.10
CA ILE A 42 8.79 -17.62 10.72
C ILE A 42 10.30 -17.63 10.43
N VAL A 43 10.66 -17.69 9.16
CA VAL A 43 12.06 -17.75 8.71
C VAL A 43 12.68 -16.38 8.51
N GLY A 44 11.89 -15.32 8.51
CA GLY A 44 12.41 -13.97 8.36
C GLY A 44 11.44 -12.87 8.73
N VAL A 45 12.00 -11.79 9.24
CA VAL A 45 11.33 -10.50 9.45
C VAL A 45 12.21 -9.44 8.81
N GLN A 46 11.63 -8.57 7.96
CA GLN A 46 12.42 -7.58 7.25
C GLN A 46 11.73 -6.22 7.14
N SER A 47 12.53 -5.20 7.01
CA SER A 47 12.12 -3.87 6.53
C SER A 47 12.33 -3.78 5.02
N ARG A 48 12.10 -2.60 4.45
CA ARG A 48 12.33 -2.37 3.01
C ARG A 48 13.75 -2.71 2.53
N LYS A 49 14.78 -2.56 3.41
CA LYS A 49 16.19 -2.60 3.00
C LYS A 49 17.04 -3.63 3.72
N ARG A 50 16.54 -4.25 4.78
CA ARG A 50 17.32 -5.19 5.59
C ARG A 50 16.46 -6.20 6.33
N MET A 51 17.06 -7.34 6.65
CA MET A 51 16.51 -8.26 7.65
C MET A 51 16.55 -7.62 9.03
N LEU A 52 15.55 -7.94 9.84
CA LEU A 52 15.39 -7.44 11.19
C LEU A 52 15.62 -8.57 12.19
N ASN A 53 16.14 -8.21 13.35
CA ASN A 53 16.23 -9.06 14.52
C ASN A 53 15.76 -8.29 15.74
N VAL A 54 15.31 -9.01 16.75
CA VAL A 54 14.98 -8.43 18.03
C VAL A 54 16.21 -7.73 18.62
N GLY A 55 16.05 -6.49 19.04
CA GLY A 55 17.12 -5.69 19.64
C GLY A 55 17.08 -4.22 19.19
N LYS A 56 17.62 -3.33 20.04
CA LYS A 56 17.50 -1.87 19.87
C LYS A 56 17.98 -1.38 18.52
N ASP A 57 19.11 -1.91 18.02
CA ASP A 57 19.76 -1.40 16.79
C ASP A 57 19.50 -2.31 15.56
N THR A 58 18.89 -3.47 15.78
CA THR A 58 18.65 -4.50 14.76
C THR A 58 17.18 -4.59 14.34
N ASP A 59 16.29 -4.06 15.14
CA ASP A 59 14.86 -3.99 14.90
C ASP A 59 14.48 -2.69 14.13
N ASN A 60 13.21 -2.56 13.76
CA ASN A 60 12.64 -1.38 13.12
C ASN A 60 11.37 -0.96 13.87
N TYR A 61 11.48 0.02 14.74
CA TYR A 61 10.41 0.48 15.64
C TYR A 61 9.75 -0.64 16.45
N GLY A 62 10.47 -1.74 16.72
CA GLY A 62 9.98 -2.88 17.49
C GLY A 62 9.15 -3.87 16.68
N PHE A 63 9.22 -3.87 15.35
CA PHE A 63 8.45 -4.80 14.53
C PHE A 63 8.90 -6.25 14.71
N ALA A 64 10.21 -6.52 14.73
CA ALA A 64 10.72 -7.88 14.94
C ALA A 64 10.34 -8.40 16.33
N GLN A 65 10.39 -7.54 17.36
CA GLN A 65 9.94 -7.90 18.70
C GLN A 65 8.45 -8.22 18.70
N HIS A 66 7.63 -7.39 18.04
CA HIS A 66 6.18 -7.63 17.93
C HIS A 66 5.85 -8.96 17.26
N VAL A 67 6.56 -9.31 16.17
CA VAL A 67 6.41 -10.61 15.49
C VAL A 67 6.83 -11.74 16.43
N PHE A 68 7.95 -11.60 17.12
CA PHE A 68 8.44 -12.59 18.07
C PHE A 68 7.44 -12.85 19.21
N ASP A 69 6.84 -11.80 19.76
CA ASP A 69 5.88 -11.91 20.87
C ASP A 69 4.50 -12.47 20.43
N ASN A 70 4.21 -12.46 19.10
CA ASN A 70 2.92 -12.87 18.53
C ASN A 70 3.07 -13.94 17.43
N GLN A 71 4.09 -14.80 17.51
CA GLN A 71 4.44 -15.76 16.46
C GLN A 71 3.24 -16.61 16.00
N GLU A 72 2.44 -17.11 16.90
CA GLU A 72 1.28 -17.95 16.59
C GLU A 72 0.32 -17.26 15.60
N LYS A 73 0.02 -15.98 15.84
CA LYS A 73 -0.85 -15.18 14.96
C LYS A 73 -0.23 -14.93 13.59
N PHE A 74 1.09 -14.68 13.55
CA PHE A 74 1.79 -14.50 12.28
C PHE A 74 1.89 -15.80 11.47
N LEU A 75 1.97 -16.95 12.11
CA LEU A 75 1.93 -18.27 11.44
C LEU A 75 0.57 -18.55 10.78
N GLU A 76 -0.53 -18.03 11.36
CA GLU A 76 -1.88 -18.14 10.74
C GLU A 76 -1.96 -17.42 9.38
N LEU A 77 -1.04 -16.51 9.06
CA LEU A 77 -0.93 -15.93 7.71
C LEU A 77 -0.62 -16.99 6.66
N GLY A 78 -0.02 -18.12 7.07
CA GLY A 78 0.36 -19.24 6.19
C GLY A 78 1.60 -18.91 5.35
N GLU A 79 1.94 -19.83 4.45
CA GLU A 79 3.14 -19.77 3.61
C GLU A 79 3.27 -18.48 2.79
N GLY A 80 4.50 -17.99 2.69
CA GLY A 80 4.89 -16.89 1.82
C GLY A 80 5.41 -15.65 2.54
N SER A 81 5.61 -14.59 1.73
CA SER A 81 6.03 -13.27 2.22
C SER A 81 4.82 -12.36 2.37
N HIS A 82 4.62 -11.85 3.57
CA HIS A 82 3.49 -11.00 3.95
C HIS A 82 3.96 -9.56 4.12
N TYR A 83 3.84 -8.78 3.05
CA TYR A 83 4.24 -7.38 3.02
C TYR A 83 3.16 -6.48 3.60
N GLY A 84 3.58 -5.45 4.31
CA GLY A 84 2.68 -4.48 4.91
C GLY A 84 3.37 -3.22 5.41
N GLU A 85 2.59 -2.40 6.08
CA GLU A 85 3.05 -1.19 6.77
C GLU A 85 2.96 -1.38 8.28
N TRP A 86 4.06 -1.12 8.98
CA TRP A 86 4.12 -1.02 10.42
C TRP A 86 3.99 0.44 10.81
N THR A 87 2.87 0.82 11.43
CA THR A 87 2.55 2.21 11.73
C THR A 87 1.91 2.37 13.10
N GLY A 88 1.80 3.60 13.56
CA GLY A 88 1.14 3.96 14.81
C GLY A 88 2.06 4.70 15.78
N LEU A 89 1.78 4.56 17.07
CA LEU A 89 2.42 5.35 18.13
C LEU A 89 3.95 5.29 18.09
N GLY A 90 4.58 6.47 17.92
CA GLY A 90 6.03 6.62 17.86
C GLY A 90 6.66 6.32 16.49
N ILE A 91 5.87 6.10 15.44
CA ILE A 91 6.33 5.92 14.07
C ILE A 91 5.87 7.10 13.23
N GLN A 92 6.78 7.77 12.49
CA GLN A 92 6.52 8.88 11.55
C GLN A 92 5.55 9.97 12.08
N GLY A 93 5.57 10.22 13.40
CA GLY A 93 4.66 11.19 14.01
C GLY A 93 3.23 10.68 14.19
N ASN A 94 2.93 9.44 13.83
CA ASN A 94 1.61 8.80 13.96
C ASN A 94 0.46 9.63 13.36
N PRO A 95 0.50 9.95 12.06
CA PRO A 95 -0.49 10.83 11.45
C PRO A 95 -1.93 10.26 11.49
N HIS A 96 -2.08 8.95 11.58
CA HIS A 96 -3.36 8.26 11.71
C HIS A 96 -3.91 8.23 13.15
N CYS A 97 -3.20 8.86 14.10
CA CYS A 97 -3.61 8.95 15.52
C CYS A 97 -3.93 7.58 16.16
N LEU A 98 -3.23 6.52 15.73
CA LEU A 98 -3.43 5.18 16.27
C LEU A 98 -2.95 5.12 17.74
N PRO A 99 -3.72 4.52 18.64
CA PRO A 99 -3.35 4.45 20.06
C PRO A 99 -2.18 3.49 20.33
N GLU A 100 -1.89 2.62 19.38
CA GLU A 100 -0.85 1.59 19.45
C GLU A 100 -0.21 1.39 18.07
N LYS A 101 0.85 0.61 18.00
CA LYS A 101 1.45 0.19 16.72
C LYS A 101 0.65 -0.97 16.15
N ARG A 102 0.45 -0.95 14.81
CA ARG A 102 -0.31 -1.95 14.08
C ARG A 102 0.38 -2.32 12.77
N PHE A 103 0.23 -3.58 12.38
CA PHE A 103 0.71 -4.08 11.11
C PHE A 103 -0.46 -4.23 10.13
N PHE A 104 -0.37 -3.50 9.01
CA PHE A 104 -1.37 -3.50 7.94
C PHE A 104 -0.83 -4.19 6.70
N LEU A 105 -1.42 -5.30 6.32
CA LEU A 105 -1.08 -6.04 5.11
C LEU A 105 -1.48 -5.28 3.86
N PHE A 106 -0.63 -5.34 2.82
CA PHE A 106 -0.94 -4.73 1.52
C PHE A 106 -1.77 -5.62 0.59
N ASN A 107 -1.78 -6.93 0.82
CA ASN A 107 -2.44 -7.88 -0.08
C ASN A 107 -3.96 -7.93 0.16
N THR A 108 -4.68 -6.94 -0.35
CA THR A 108 -6.14 -6.85 -0.29
C THR A 108 -6.86 -7.87 -1.16
N ARG A 109 -6.14 -8.59 -2.04
CA ARG A 109 -6.71 -9.71 -2.80
C ARG A 109 -6.86 -10.95 -1.94
N ARG A 110 -5.95 -11.18 -1.00
CA ARG A 110 -5.98 -12.31 -0.08
C ARG A 110 -6.79 -12.00 1.17
N TRP A 111 -6.66 -10.79 1.69
CA TRP A 111 -7.21 -10.35 2.96
C TRP A 111 -8.24 -9.26 2.80
N GLY A 112 -9.31 -9.30 3.57
CA GLY A 112 -10.39 -8.34 3.52
C GLY A 112 -11.62 -8.82 4.27
N GLU A 113 -12.76 -8.22 4.02
CA GLU A 113 -14.01 -8.53 4.73
C GLU A 113 -14.42 -10.02 4.63
N HIS A 114 -14.21 -10.64 3.46
CA HIS A 114 -14.58 -12.05 3.23
C HIS A 114 -13.53 -13.05 3.71
N ASN A 115 -12.32 -12.60 3.94
CA ASN A 115 -11.21 -13.39 4.47
C ASN A 115 -10.39 -12.50 5.39
N PRO A 116 -10.85 -12.26 6.63
CA PRO A 116 -10.16 -11.37 7.55
C PRO A 116 -8.78 -11.93 7.92
N PRO A 117 -7.78 -11.06 8.10
CA PRO A 117 -6.49 -11.50 8.63
C PRO A 117 -6.63 -11.99 10.06
N PRO A 118 -5.62 -12.70 10.59
CA PRO A 118 -5.58 -13.10 11.99
C PRO A 118 -5.77 -11.92 12.94
N GLU A 119 -6.32 -12.18 14.12
CA GLU A 119 -6.60 -11.16 15.13
C GLU A 119 -5.34 -10.36 15.50
N GLY A 120 -5.44 -9.03 15.48
CA GLY A 120 -4.35 -8.11 15.77
C GLY A 120 -3.45 -7.82 14.57
N ILE A 121 -3.73 -8.41 13.40
CA ILE A 121 -3.17 -8.07 12.10
C ILE A 121 -4.28 -7.43 11.28
N TYR A 122 -3.96 -6.38 10.53
CA TYR A 122 -4.91 -5.58 9.77
C TYR A 122 -4.61 -5.67 8.28
N VAL A 123 -5.47 -5.13 7.45
CA VAL A 123 -5.26 -4.95 6.02
C VAL A 123 -5.53 -3.48 5.68
N VAL A 124 -4.80 -2.93 4.71
CA VAL A 124 -5.03 -1.55 4.25
C VAL A 124 -6.43 -1.40 3.66
N ASP A 125 -7.05 -0.25 3.88
CA ASP A 125 -8.39 0.02 3.38
C ASP A 125 -8.40 0.12 1.85
N VAL A 126 -9.36 -0.55 1.21
CA VAL A 126 -9.66 -0.40 -0.21
C VAL A 126 -10.62 0.77 -0.37
N LEU A 127 -10.13 1.84 -0.96
CA LEU A 127 -10.90 3.07 -1.20
C LEU A 127 -11.73 2.99 -2.47
N TYR A 128 -11.22 2.26 -3.49
CA TYR A 128 -11.92 2.06 -4.76
C TYR A 128 -11.44 0.80 -5.44
N GLN A 129 -12.35 0.13 -6.14
CA GLN A 129 -12.04 -0.96 -7.06
C GLN A 129 -12.95 -0.85 -8.29
N GLY A 130 -12.37 -0.72 -9.48
CA GLY A 130 -13.13 -0.55 -10.71
C GLY A 130 -12.25 -0.11 -11.88
N GLU A 131 -12.88 0.43 -12.92
CA GLU A 131 -12.21 0.95 -14.12
C GLU A 131 -11.33 2.15 -13.78
N TYR A 132 -10.15 2.21 -14.40
CA TYR A 132 -9.22 3.34 -14.24
C TYR A 132 -9.68 4.57 -15.01
N SER A 133 -9.68 5.71 -14.33
CA SER A 133 -9.59 7.04 -14.96
C SER A 133 -8.88 8.00 -14.01
N HIS A 134 -8.35 9.10 -14.55
CA HIS A 134 -7.74 10.15 -13.70
C HIS A 134 -8.77 10.75 -12.76
N GLU A 135 -10.00 10.96 -13.25
CA GLU A 135 -11.11 11.53 -12.45
C GLU A 135 -11.47 10.63 -11.26
N VAL A 136 -11.39 9.30 -11.42
CA VAL A 136 -11.62 8.35 -10.32
C VAL A 136 -10.53 8.48 -9.25
N VAL A 137 -9.26 8.59 -9.67
CA VAL A 137 -8.16 8.78 -8.71
C VAL A 137 -8.32 10.08 -7.95
N ASP A 138 -8.59 11.18 -8.65
CA ASP A 138 -8.80 12.51 -8.05
C ASP A 138 -10.01 12.51 -7.10
N ALA A 139 -11.12 11.90 -7.51
CA ALA A 139 -12.30 11.77 -6.68
C ALA A 139 -12.04 10.95 -5.41
N THR A 140 -11.28 9.85 -5.54
CA THR A 140 -10.90 9.00 -4.40
C THR A 140 -9.99 9.76 -3.43
N MET A 141 -9.01 10.52 -3.94
CA MET A 141 -8.14 11.36 -3.12
C MET A 141 -8.95 12.43 -2.37
N ASN A 142 -9.88 13.10 -3.04
CA ASN A 142 -10.73 14.11 -2.40
C ASN A 142 -11.62 13.50 -1.31
N SER A 143 -12.23 12.35 -1.58
CA SER A 143 -13.05 11.62 -0.60
C SER A 143 -12.23 11.20 0.63
N LEU A 144 -11.00 10.69 0.41
CA LEU A 144 -10.08 10.34 1.50
C LEU A 144 -9.75 11.57 2.35
N LEU A 145 -9.50 12.71 1.72
CA LEU A 145 -9.20 13.96 2.42
C LEU A 145 -10.37 14.42 3.28
N GLU A 146 -11.59 14.35 2.79
CA GLU A 146 -12.79 14.74 3.52
C GLU A 146 -13.06 13.81 4.70
N SER A 147 -13.08 12.50 4.47
CA SER A 147 -13.29 11.50 5.52
C SER A 147 -12.23 11.54 6.61
N SER A 148 -10.96 11.78 6.25
CA SER A 148 -9.87 11.90 7.21
C SER A 148 -9.99 13.13 8.11
N LYS A 149 -10.51 14.26 7.59
CA LYS A 149 -10.81 15.46 8.39
C LYS A 149 -11.89 15.18 9.42
N GLU A 150 -12.95 14.48 9.04
CA GLU A 150 -14.03 14.06 9.96
C GLU A 150 -13.50 13.10 11.03
N ALA A 151 -12.64 12.18 10.65
CA ALA A 151 -12.00 11.20 11.56
C ALA A 151 -10.86 11.79 12.39
N GLY A 152 -10.40 13.01 12.08
CA GLY A 152 -9.39 13.73 12.86
C GLY A 152 -7.95 13.26 12.64
N TYR A 153 -7.63 12.69 11.45
CA TYR A 153 -6.26 12.29 11.10
C TYR A 153 -5.80 12.92 9.78
N LYS A 154 -4.50 12.78 9.47
CA LYS A 154 -3.89 13.31 8.24
C LYS A 154 -3.46 12.15 7.34
N PRO A 155 -4.15 11.91 6.20
CA PRO A 155 -3.79 10.84 5.28
C PRO A 155 -2.53 11.21 4.49
N GLU A 156 -1.68 10.23 4.18
CA GLU A 156 -0.53 10.46 3.28
C GLU A 156 -0.97 10.53 1.82
N GLY A 157 -1.99 9.78 1.44
CA GLY A 157 -2.51 9.67 0.10
C GLY A 157 -3.04 8.27 -0.22
N CYS A 158 -2.91 7.85 -1.47
CA CYS A 158 -3.31 6.52 -1.88
C CYS A 158 -2.26 5.81 -2.75
N VAL A 159 -2.42 4.49 -2.88
CA VAL A 159 -1.68 3.63 -3.82
C VAL A 159 -2.68 3.08 -4.82
N VAL A 160 -2.41 3.29 -6.11
CA VAL A 160 -3.16 2.71 -7.22
C VAL A 160 -2.43 1.48 -7.72
N TYR A 161 -3.04 0.32 -7.60
CA TYR A 161 -2.53 -0.94 -8.12
C TYR A 161 -3.21 -1.30 -9.44
N PHE A 162 -2.42 -1.63 -10.45
CA PHE A 162 -2.83 -2.05 -11.78
C PHE A 162 -2.58 -3.56 -11.94
N PRO A 163 -3.56 -4.44 -11.66
CA PRO A 163 -3.35 -5.90 -11.67
C PRO A 163 -2.85 -6.45 -13.01
N LYS A 164 -3.32 -5.89 -14.13
CA LYS A 164 -2.89 -6.33 -15.48
C LYS A 164 -1.44 -5.98 -15.82
N LEU A 165 -0.91 -4.95 -15.18
CA LEU A 165 0.46 -4.46 -15.41
C LEU A 165 1.42 -4.91 -14.32
N GLU A 166 0.90 -5.49 -13.23
CA GLU A 166 1.65 -5.77 -11.99
C GLU A 166 2.43 -4.54 -11.49
N ALA A 167 1.83 -3.36 -11.68
CA ALA A 167 2.44 -2.07 -11.37
C ALA A 167 1.65 -1.30 -10.33
N MET A 168 2.33 -0.38 -9.65
CA MET A 168 1.73 0.50 -8.65
C MET A 168 2.18 1.94 -8.87
N GLU A 169 1.26 2.87 -8.62
CA GLU A 169 1.53 4.30 -8.53
C GLU A 169 1.11 4.82 -7.16
N LYS A 170 1.84 5.78 -6.64
CA LYS A 170 1.47 6.49 -5.42
C LYS A 170 0.99 7.89 -5.76
N HIS A 171 -0.11 8.28 -5.16
CA HIS A 171 -0.63 9.65 -5.18
C HIS A 171 -0.62 10.16 -3.74
N THR A 172 0.15 11.20 -3.49
CA THR A 172 0.33 11.75 -2.14
C THR A 172 -0.17 13.19 -2.09
N PHE A 173 -0.74 13.56 -0.96
CA PHE A 173 -1.01 14.97 -0.66
C PHE A 173 0.35 15.63 -0.45
N GLU A 174 0.86 16.36 -1.45
CA GLU A 174 2.20 16.90 -1.43
C GLU A 174 2.42 17.86 -0.28
N TYR A 175 3.49 17.62 0.46
CA TYR A 175 4.01 18.54 1.48
C TYR A 175 5.00 19.50 0.84
N SER A 176 4.59 20.71 0.57
CA SER A 176 5.56 21.78 0.24
C SER A 176 6.31 22.18 1.49
N LYS A 177 7.62 21.91 1.55
CA LYS A 177 8.51 22.26 2.67
C LYS A 177 8.06 21.74 4.05
N GLY A 178 7.58 20.50 4.12
CA GLY A 178 7.13 19.91 5.37
C GLY A 178 5.77 20.42 5.86
N LYS A 179 5.04 21.15 5.05
CA LYS A 179 3.66 21.57 5.33
C LYS A 179 2.68 20.86 4.41
N TRP A 180 1.63 20.35 5.00
CA TRP A 180 0.54 19.71 4.28
C TRP A 180 -0.29 20.76 3.52
N LEU A 181 -0.43 20.62 2.18
CA LEU A 181 -1.10 21.62 1.33
C LEU A 181 -2.63 21.69 1.54
N GLY A 182 -3.22 20.67 2.19
CA GLY A 182 -4.63 20.65 2.54
C GLY A 182 -5.04 21.66 3.63
N ASP A 183 -4.08 22.21 4.38
CA ASP A 183 -4.35 23.19 5.46
C ASP A 183 -4.49 24.64 4.96
N ASN A 184 -4.37 24.91 3.65
CA ASN A 184 -4.36 26.24 3.05
C ASN A 184 -5.61 26.53 2.18
N LYS A 185 -6.76 25.98 2.52
CA LYS A 185 -8.05 26.40 1.92
C LYS A 185 -9.01 26.87 2.97
#